data_4e6b0d2c42955ddb443f801e8eca25e8
#
_entry.id   4e6b0d2c42955ddb443f801e8eca25e8
#
_cell.length_a   1.000
_cell.length_b   1.000
_cell.length_c   1.000
_cell.angle_alpha   90.00
_cell.angle_beta   90.00
_cell.angle_gamma   90.00
#
_symmetry.space_group_name_H-M   'P 1'
#
loop_
_entity.id
_entity.type
_entity.pdbx_description
1 polymer ?
#
loop_
_entity_poly.entity_id
_entity_poly.type
_entity_poly.pdbx_seq_one_letter_code
_entity_poly.pdbx_strand_id
1 'polypeptide(L)'
;GELKMESGELAAQQNAQLLAINPLLSNSQLSTLNTQLTPLHFQEELERQCWLQGGRRQTAPAQRMLDFTRKKLSYDLPESSYSPGLISSPLHFWMPDFISKRLSLGFQQFGRSSHGFLTNEAVMIGVETRTSSPVRIVRDKETLQHVTVRGLFPCGEGAGYAGGIVSAGVDGERCAEAVANYINQQ
;
A
#
# COMPACT_ATOMS: atom_id res chain seq x y z
N GLY A 1 -1.72 24.68 -5.84
CA GLY A 1 -3.18 24.90 -5.94
C GLY A 1 -3.89 23.72 -6.60
N GLU A 2 -3.31 23.13 -7.65
CA GLU A 2 -3.90 22.04 -8.44
C GLU A 2 -4.06 20.71 -7.65
N LEU A 3 -3.08 20.35 -6.85
CA LEU A 3 -3.15 19.12 -6.03
C LEU A 3 -4.28 19.12 -4.97
N LYS A 4 -4.73 20.28 -4.52
CA LYS A 4 -5.85 20.39 -3.57
C LYS A 4 -7.22 20.29 -4.24
N MET A 5 -7.32 20.69 -5.50
CA MET A 5 -8.57 20.57 -6.26
C MET A 5 -8.84 19.13 -6.70
N GLU A 6 -7.80 18.42 -7.20
CA GLU A 6 -7.93 16.99 -7.55
C GLU A 6 -8.31 16.11 -6.36
N SER A 7 -7.78 16.38 -5.16
CA SER A 7 -8.15 15.61 -3.95
C SER A 7 -9.61 15.82 -3.52
N GLY A 8 -10.15 17.01 -3.71
CA GLY A 8 -11.55 17.32 -3.40
C GLY A 8 -12.54 16.67 -4.38
N GLU A 9 -12.22 16.66 -5.66
CA GLU A 9 -13.04 16.01 -6.70
C GLU A 9 -13.02 14.49 -6.57
N LEU A 10 -11.86 13.90 -6.26
CA LEU A 10 -11.72 12.47 -6.03
C LEU A 10 -12.53 12.02 -4.79
N ALA A 11 -12.46 12.78 -3.70
CA ALA A 11 -13.25 12.51 -2.50
C ALA A 11 -14.77 12.65 -2.76
N ALA A 12 -15.19 13.62 -3.56
CA ALA A 12 -16.59 13.80 -3.94
C ALA A 12 -17.08 12.64 -4.82
N GLN A 13 -16.26 12.16 -5.74
CA GLN A 13 -16.57 11.03 -6.61
C GLN A 13 -16.64 9.70 -5.84
N GLN A 14 -15.74 9.48 -4.88
CA GLN A 14 -15.76 8.33 -3.98
C GLN A 14 -16.99 8.35 -3.07
N ASN A 15 -17.35 9.51 -2.53
CA ASN A 15 -18.58 9.68 -1.73
C ASN A 15 -19.83 9.37 -2.55
N ALA A 16 -19.90 9.80 -3.81
CA ALA A 16 -21.01 9.50 -4.70
C ALA A 16 -21.13 7.99 -4.99
N GLN A 17 -20.00 7.29 -5.17
CA GLN A 17 -19.99 5.83 -5.35
C GLN A 17 -20.45 5.09 -4.09
N LEU A 18 -19.98 5.49 -2.90
CA LEU A 18 -20.38 4.90 -1.63
C LEU A 18 -21.86 5.10 -1.32
N LEU A 19 -22.42 6.27 -1.66
CA LEU A 19 -23.85 6.56 -1.55
C LEU A 19 -24.67 5.73 -2.53
N ALA A 20 -24.17 5.47 -3.73
CA ALA A 20 -24.84 4.62 -4.71
C ALA A 20 -24.90 3.15 -4.26
N ILE A 21 -23.90 2.68 -3.52
CA ILE A 21 -23.85 1.31 -2.97
C ILE A 21 -24.69 1.20 -1.69
N ASN A 22 -24.77 2.26 -0.88
CA ASN A 22 -25.53 2.25 0.37
C ASN A 22 -26.20 3.62 0.61
N PRO A 23 -27.40 3.86 0.05
CA PRO A 23 -28.09 5.15 0.15
C PRO A 23 -28.57 5.52 1.57
N LEU A 24 -28.41 4.61 2.54
CA LEU A 24 -28.79 4.85 3.95
C LEU A 24 -27.68 5.52 4.78
N LEU A 25 -26.47 5.70 4.22
CA LEU A 25 -25.38 6.36 4.95
C LEU A 25 -25.59 7.88 5.00
N SER A 26 -25.51 8.44 6.19
CA SER A 26 -25.49 9.89 6.40
C SER A 26 -24.13 10.49 6.00
N ASN A 27 -24.10 11.80 5.71
CA ASN A 27 -22.85 12.51 5.39
C ASN A 27 -21.80 12.42 6.51
N SER A 28 -22.21 12.34 7.79
CA SER A 28 -21.31 12.17 8.93
C SER A 28 -20.71 10.77 8.96
N GLN A 29 -21.48 9.74 8.64
CA GLN A 29 -20.97 8.36 8.54
C GLN A 29 -20.00 8.21 7.36
N LEU A 30 -20.27 8.86 6.24
CA LEU A 30 -19.37 8.91 5.08
C LEU A 30 -18.05 9.61 5.40
N SER A 31 -18.09 10.73 6.11
CA SER A 31 -16.85 11.43 6.52
C SER A 31 -16.01 10.59 7.48
N THR A 32 -16.65 9.89 8.41
CA THR A 32 -15.97 8.95 9.34
C THR A 32 -15.36 7.77 8.57
N LEU A 33 -16.11 7.17 7.65
CA LEU A 33 -15.63 6.07 6.82
C LEU A 33 -14.43 6.48 5.95
N ASN A 34 -14.50 7.65 5.30
CA ASN A 34 -13.39 8.18 4.52
C ASN A 34 -12.14 8.43 5.38
N THR A 35 -12.30 8.91 6.60
CA THR A 35 -11.17 9.06 7.53
C THR A 35 -10.55 7.71 7.89
N GLN A 36 -11.35 6.68 8.12
CA GLN A 36 -10.89 5.31 8.40
C GLN A 36 -10.18 4.67 7.19
N LEU A 37 -10.59 5.02 5.97
CA LEU A 37 -9.99 4.52 4.72
C LEU A 37 -8.80 5.35 4.23
N THR A 38 -8.46 6.46 4.89
CA THR A 38 -7.34 7.32 4.50
C THR A 38 -6.01 6.56 4.29
N PRO A 39 -5.61 5.59 5.14
CA PRO A 39 -4.39 4.82 4.90
C PRO A 39 -4.46 3.95 3.64
N LEU A 40 -5.64 3.40 3.32
CA LEU A 40 -5.85 2.62 2.09
C LEU A 40 -5.76 3.54 0.86
N HIS A 41 -6.40 4.69 0.88
CA HIS A 41 -6.32 5.66 -0.22
C HIS A 41 -4.90 6.17 -0.44
N PHE A 42 -4.14 6.35 0.64
CA PHE A 42 -2.72 6.69 0.52
C PHE A 42 -1.92 5.59 -0.19
N GLN A 43 -2.17 4.32 0.15
CA GLN A 43 -1.54 3.17 -0.50
C GLN A 43 -1.90 3.10 -1.99
N GLU A 44 -3.19 3.20 -2.32
CA GLU A 44 -3.70 3.18 -3.69
C GLU A 44 -3.12 4.31 -4.54
N GLU A 45 -3.02 5.52 -4.00
CA GLU A 45 -2.45 6.65 -4.73
C GLU A 45 -0.95 6.47 -4.97
N LEU A 46 -0.21 5.95 -4.00
CA LEU A 46 1.21 5.64 -4.17
C LEU A 46 1.43 4.56 -5.23
N GLU A 47 0.60 3.52 -5.24
CA GLU A 47 0.62 2.48 -6.28
C GLU A 47 0.26 3.06 -7.66
N ARG A 48 -0.73 3.94 -7.72
CA ARG A 48 -1.13 4.62 -8.96
C ARG A 48 0.00 5.47 -9.52
N GLN A 49 0.68 6.24 -8.69
CA GLN A 49 1.84 7.03 -9.09
C GLN A 49 2.96 6.13 -9.59
N CYS A 50 3.24 5.04 -8.91
CA CYS A 50 4.23 4.05 -9.32
C CYS A 50 3.91 3.47 -10.71
N TRP A 51 2.66 3.09 -10.96
CA TRP A 51 2.21 2.58 -12.26
C TRP A 51 2.34 3.63 -13.37
N LEU A 52 1.99 4.88 -13.10
CA LEU A 52 2.16 5.99 -14.05
C LEU A 52 3.63 6.19 -14.41
N GLN A 53 4.50 6.23 -13.41
CA GLN A 53 5.94 6.40 -13.58
C GLN A 53 6.62 5.17 -14.21
N GLY A 54 6.03 3.98 -14.06
CA GLY A 54 6.42 2.74 -14.72
C GLY A 54 5.94 2.62 -16.18
N GLY A 55 5.43 3.71 -16.77
CA GLY A 55 4.97 3.72 -18.15
C GLY A 55 3.63 3.03 -18.37
N ARG A 56 2.79 2.95 -17.33
CA ARG A 56 1.47 2.30 -17.31
C ARG A 56 1.53 0.80 -17.66
N ARG A 57 2.60 0.14 -17.25
CA ARG A 57 2.88 -1.29 -17.45
C ARG A 57 3.33 -1.91 -16.14
N GLN A 58 3.78 -3.16 -16.20
CA GLN A 58 4.40 -3.84 -15.05
C GLN A 58 5.88 -3.44 -14.84
N THR A 59 6.45 -2.65 -15.74
CA THR A 59 7.78 -2.06 -15.58
C THR A 59 7.79 -1.21 -14.31
N ALA A 60 8.79 -1.40 -13.45
CA ALA A 60 8.88 -0.65 -12.21
C ALA A 60 9.71 0.64 -12.39
N PRO A 61 9.25 1.77 -11.84
CA PRO A 61 10.08 2.97 -11.78
C PRO A 61 11.24 2.75 -10.82
N ALA A 62 12.43 3.16 -11.25
CA ALA A 62 13.65 2.92 -10.50
C ALA A 62 14.61 4.10 -10.58
N GLN A 63 15.50 4.20 -9.59
CA GLN A 63 16.53 5.23 -9.51
C GLN A 63 17.77 4.67 -8.83
N ARG A 64 18.97 5.07 -9.28
CA ARG A 64 20.21 4.73 -8.57
C ARG A 64 20.15 5.32 -7.15
N MET A 65 20.54 4.56 -6.15
CA MET A 65 20.46 4.97 -4.74
C MET A 65 21.27 6.26 -4.49
N LEU A 66 22.44 6.39 -5.08
CA LEU A 66 23.27 7.58 -4.91
C LEU A 66 22.64 8.81 -5.56
N ASP A 67 22.01 8.66 -6.73
CA ASP A 67 21.30 9.75 -7.41
C ASP A 67 20.06 10.16 -6.63
N PHE A 68 19.33 9.21 -6.05
CA PHE A 68 18.21 9.51 -5.16
C PHE A 68 18.63 10.40 -3.98
N THR A 69 19.71 10.05 -3.28
CA THR A 69 20.20 10.84 -2.15
C THR A 69 20.70 12.23 -2.56
N ARG A 70 21.18 12.36 -3.79
CA ARG A 70 21.64 13.63 -4.39
C ARG A 70 20.55 14.41 -5.11
N LYS A 71 19.33 13.88 -5.15
CA LYS A 71 18.18 14.45 -5.89
C LYS A 71 18.48 14.67 -7.38
N LYS A 72 19.13 13.71 -8.00
CA LYS A 72 19.48 13.71 -9.44
C LYS A 72 18.72 12.61 -10.16
N LEU A 73 18.34 12.87 -11.41
CA LEU A 73 17.79 11.83 -12.27
C LEU A 73 18.91 10.84 -12.65
N SER A 74 18.59 9.54 -12.61
CA SER A 74 19.47 8.52 -13.19
C SER A 74 19.20 8.42 -14.67
N TYR A 75 20.21 8.62 -15.50
CA TYR A 75 20.06 8.51 -16.97
C TYR A 75 20.06 7.07 -17.44
N ASP A 76 20.69 6.19 -16.70
CA ASP A 76 20.78 4.76 -16.91
C ASP A 76 20.58 4.00 -15.59
N LEU A 77 20.29 2.71 -15.69
CA LEU A 77 20.11 1.83 -14.54
C LEU A 77 21.04 0.61 -14.70
N PRO A 78 21.61 0.09 -13.59
CA PRO A 78 22.29 -1.20 -13.63
C PRO A 78 21.33 -2.33 -14.00
N GLU A 79 21.89 -3.47 -14.42
CA GLU A 79 21.13 -4.70 -14.60
C GLU A 79 20.36 -5.10 -13.33
N SER A 80 19.18 -5.66 -13.52
CA SER A 80 18.28 -6.05 -12.42
C SER A 80 17.64 -7.39 -12.73
N SER A 81 17.45 -8.20 -11.69
CA SER A 81 16.69 -9.45 -11.74
C SER A 81 15.17 -9.25 -11.80
N TYR A 82 14.68 -8.02 -11.76
CA TYR A 82 13.25 -7.74 -11.89
C TYR A 82 12.78 -7.99 -13.33
N SER A 83 12.14 -9.13 -13.54
CA SER A 83 11.81 -9.64 -14.88
C SER A 83 10.89 -8.73 -15.72
N PRO A 84 9.93 -7.96 -15.15
CA PRO A 84 9.13 -7.02 -15.94
C PRO A 84 9.92 -5.81 -16.45
N GLY A 85 11.15 -5.62 -15.98
CA GLY A 85 12.03 -4.53 -16.36
C GLY A 85 11.88 -3.27 -15.52
N LEU A 86 12.91 -2.43 -15.61
CA LEU A 86 12.97 -1.16 -14.88
C LEU A 86 12.91 0.01 -15.87
N ILE A 87 12.34 1.13 -15.41
CA ILE A 87 12.39 2.41 -16.12
C ILE A 87 12.94 3.49 -15.18
N SER A 88 13.88 4.29 -15.68
CA SER A 88 14.41 5.41 -14.90
C SER A 88 13.32 6.41 -14.58
N SER A 89 13.18 6.74 -13.29
CA SER A 89 12.18 7.67 -12.78
C SER A 89 12.73 8.42 -11.56
N PRO A 90 12.45 9.73 -11.41
CA PRO A 90 12.94 10.51 -10.28
C PRO A 90 12.13 10.22 -9.00
N LEU A 91 12.37 9.05 -8.38
CA LEU A 91 11.68 8.64 -7.14
C LEU A 91 11.71 9.72 -6.07
N HIS A 92 12.84 10.42 -5.91
CA HIS A 92 13.00 11.51 -4.95
C HIS A 92 12.07 12.71 -5.18
N PHE A 93 11.48 12.83 -6.36
CA PHE A 93 10.61 13.94 -6.76
C PHE A 93 9.14 13.63 -6.55
N TRP A 94 8.66 12.46 -7.01
CA TRP A 94 7.24 12.15 -6.95
C TRP A 94 6.81 11.36 -5.70
N MET A 95 7.74 10.70 -5.01
CA MET A 95 7.41 10.09 -3.73
C MET A 95 7.02 11.14 -2.69
N PRO A 96 6.11 10.82 -1.76
CA PRO A 96 5.77 11.72 -0.67
C PRO A 96 7.02 12.21 0.08
N ASP A 97 7.08 13.51 0.30
CA ASP A 97 8.23 14.21 0.88
C ASP A 97 8.73 13.58 2.19
N PHE A 98 7.80 13.18 3.06
CA PHE A 98 8.15 12.57 4.35
C PHE A 98 8.81 11.19 4.21
N ILE A 99 8.47 10.42 3.15
CA ILE A 99 9.11 9.15 2.83
C ILE A 99 10.47 9.41 2.18
N SER A 100 10.49 10.21 1.12
CA SER A 100 11.70 10.53 0.35
C SER A 100 12.81 11.10 1.24
N LYS A 101 12.48 12.06 2.12
CA LYS A 101 13.44 12.64 3.06
C LYS A 101 14.01 11.63 4.05
N ARG A 102 13.15 10.78 4.64
CA ARG A 102 13.59 9.75 5.60
C ARG A 102 14.45 8.68 4.96
N LEU A 103 14.07 8.21 3.78
CA LEU A 103 14.87 7.25 3.02
C LEU A 103 16.24 7.83 2.65
N SER A 104 16.28 9.06 2.16
CA SER A 104 17.54 9.72 1.82
C SER A 104 18.48 9.85 3.03
N LEU A 105 17.95 10.26 4.19
CA LEU A 105 18.73 10.36 5.44
C LEU A 105 19.20 8.96 5.90
N GLY A 106 18.32 7.95 5.85
CA GLY A 106 18.65 6.57 6.20
C GLY A 106 19.78 6.01 5.34
N PHE A 107 19.70 6.16 4.01
CA PHE A 107 20.75 5.70 3.11
C PHE A 107 22.09 6.40 3.35
N GLN A 108 22.08 7.70 3.62
CA GLN A 108 23.30 8.42 3.98
C GLN A 108 23.89 7.92 5.30
N GLN A 109 23.04 7.62 6.30
CA GLN A 109 23.48 7.07 7.57
C GLN A 109 24.09 5.67 7.40
N PHE A 110 23.42 4.80 6.64
CA PHE A 110 23.95 3.47 6.31
C PHE A 110 25.25 3.55 5.52
N GLY A 111 25.37 4.50 4.60
CA GLY A 111 26.62 4.74 3.88
C GLY A 111 27.81 5.17 4.77
N ARG A 112 27.53 5.78 5.92
CA ARG A 112 28.57 6.11 6.93
C ARG A 112 28.95 4.92 7.79
N SER A 113 27.97 4.08 8.15
CA SER A 113 28.19 2.93 9.03
C SER A 113 28.67 1.67 8.29
N SER A 114 28.35 1.56 6.99
CA SER A 114 28.69 0.39 6.16
C SER A 114 29.37 0.86 4.88
N HIS A 115 30.68 0.65 4.82
CA HIS A 115 31.47 1.04 3.65
C HIS A 115 30.95 0.35 2.38
N GLY A 116 30.73 1.11 1.30
CA GLY A 116 30.22 0.59 0.03
C GLY A 116 28.70 0.43 -0.06
N PHE A 117 27.95 0.68 1.03
CA PHE A 117 26.49 0.58 1.00
C PHE A 117 25.85 1.64 0.06
N LEU A 118 26.25 2.90 0.20
CA LEU A 118 25.77 3.98 -0.64
C LEU A 118 26.60 4.03 -1.94
N THR A 119 26.14 3.36 -2.94
CA THR A 119 26.83 3.22 -4.23
C THR A 119 25.92 3.58 -5.41
N ASN A 120 26.54 3.85 -6.55
CA ASN A 120 25.84 4.10 -7.81
C ASN A 120 25.36 2.79 -8.49
N GLU A 121 25.84 1.65 -8.04
CA GLU A 121 25.44 0.32 -8.54
C GLU A 121 24.15 -0.18 -7.86
N ALA A 122 23.80 0.36 -6.69
CA ALA A 122 22.56 0.02 -6.01
C ALA A 122 21.38 0.77 -6.61
N VAL A 123 20.28 0.04 -6.86
CA VAL A 123 19.05 0.56 -7.44
C VAL A 123 17.93 0.52 -6.41
N MET A 124 17.19 1.61 -6.34
CA MET A 124 15.88 1.66 -5.68
C MET A 124 14.82 1.36 -6.72
N ILE A 125 13.91 0.45 -6.38
CA ILE A 125 12.75 0.10 -7.19
C ILE A 125 11.51 0.56 -6.44
N GLY A 126 10.66 1.31 -7.03
CA GLY A 126 9.40 1.77 -6.46
C GLY A 126 8.24 0.90 -6.96
N VAL A 127 7.30 0.55 -6.14
CA VAL A 127 7.21 0.58 -4.68
C VAL A 127 6.52 -0.70 -4.22
N GLU A 128 6.97 -1.29 -3.12
CA GLU A 128 6.26 -2.38 -2.46
C GLU A 128 5.41 -1.80 -1.32
N THR A 129 4.08 -1.82 -1.47
CA THR A 129 3.13 -1.22 -0.53
C THR A 129 2.27 -2.25 0.17
N ARG A 130 2.24 -3.51 -0.31
CA ARG A 130 1.34 -4.56 0.16
C ARG A 130 2.05 -5.55 1.09
N THR A 131 2.67 -5.03 2.13
CA THR A 131 3.31 -5.84 3.19
C THR A 131 2.39 -6.08 4.39
N SER A 132 1.37 -5.26 4.55
CA SER A 132 0.32 -5.36 5.57
C SER A 132 -0.89 -4.57 5.11
N SER A 133 -2.10 -5.01 5.48
CA SER A 133 -3.29 -4.21 5.20
C SER A 133 -3.29 -2.92 6.03
N PRO A 134 -3.50 -1.77 5.40
CA PRO A 134 -3.61 -0.49 6.12
C PRO A 134 -4.94 -0.34 6.89
N VAL A 135 -5.87 -1.27 6.68
CA VAL A 135 -7.18 -1.33 7.35
C VAL A 135 -7.42 -2.72 7.90
N ARG A 136 -8.30 -2.81 8.91
CA ARG A 136 -8.73 -4.10 9.48
C ARG A 136 -10.24 -4.25 9.36
N ILE A 137 -10.69 -5.35 8.78
CA ILE A 137 -12.11 -5.73 8.75
C ILE A 137 -12.44 -6.40 10.08
N VAL A 138 -13.26 -5.75 10.91
CA VAL A 138 -13.50 -6.18 12.29
C VAL A 138 -14.22 -7.53 12.33
N ARG A 139 -13.73 -8.46 13.17
CA ARG A 139 -14.35 -9.76 13.45
C ARG A 139 -14.36 -10.04 14.95
N ASP A 140 -15.27 -10.86 15.40
CA ASP A 140 -15.30 -11.40 16.76
C ASP A 140 -14.08 -12.31 17.00
N LYS A 141 -13.53 -12.28 18.23
CA LYS A 141 -12.28 -13.00 18.54
C LYS A 141 -12.44 -14.50 18.70
N GLU A 142 -13.64 -14.95 19.09
CA GLU A 142 -13.94 -16.34 19.37
C GLU A 142 -14.51 -17.04 18.13
N THR A 143 -15.55 -16.44 17.55
CA THR A 143 -16.25 -16.99 16.40
C THR A 143 -15.55 -16.70 15.07
N LEU A 144 -14.63 -15.74 15.03
CA LEU A 144 -13.95 -15.20 13.85
C LEU A 144 -14.90 -14.63 12.78
N GLN A 145 -16.21 -14.54 13.07
CA GLN A 145 -17.20 -13.97 12.18
C GLN A 145 -17.18 -12.44 12.30
N HIS A 146 -17.50 -11.76 11.20
CA HIS A 146 -17.68 -10.30 11.20
C HIS A 146 -18.78 -9.89 12.20
N VAL A 147 -18.53 -8.81 12.93
CA VAL A 147 -19.38 -8.40 14.07
C VAL A 147 -20.81 -8.03 13.68
N THR A 148 -21.08 -7.66 12.44
CA THR A 148 -22.42 -7.25 11.96
C THR A 148 -22.90 -8.02 10.73
N VAL A 149 -22.01 -8.65 9.98
CA VAL A 149 -22.35 -9.38 8.74
C VAL A 149 -22.25 -10.88 9.00
N ARG A 150 -23.41 -11.54 9.04
CA ARG A 150 -23.48 -13.01 9.24
C ARG A 150 -22.89 -13.75 8.05
N GLY A 151 -22.13 -14.82 8.34
CA GLY A 151 -21.50 -15.66 7.33
C GLY A 151 -20.26 -15.07 6.68
N LEU A 152 -19.79 -13.89 7.11
CA LEU A 152 -18.55 -13.28 6.65
C LEU A 152 -17.43 -13.54 7.67
N PHE A 153 -16.33 -14.15 7.24
CA PHE A 153 -15.17 -14.49 8.06
C PHE A 153 -13.91 -13.80 7.51
N PRO A 154 -13.64 -12.54 7.91
CA PRO A 154 -12.45 -11.82 7.45
C PRO A 154 -11.18 -12.54 7.91
N CYS A 155 -10.24 -12.86 7.01
CA CYS A 155 -9.03 -13.58 7.36
C CYS A 155 -7.80 -13.12 6.56
N GLY A 156 -6.64 -13.47 7.08
CA GLY A 156 -5.35 -13.27 6.46
C GLY A 156 -4.89 -11.82 6.38
N GLU A 157 -3.98 -11.57 5.46
CA GLU A 157 -3.30 -10.28 5.32
C GLU A 157 -4.26 -9.18 4.82
N GLY A 158 -5.05 -9.46 3.80
CA GLY A 158 -5.98 -8.47 3.23
C GLY A 158 -7.03 -7.97 4.22
N ALA A 159 -7.44 -8.80 5.18
CA ALA A 159 -8.36 -8.42 6.26
C ALA A 159 -7.66 -7.79 7.48
N GLY A 160 -6.34 -7.69 7.48
CA GLY A 160 -5.54 -7.06 8.53
C GLY A 160 -5.24 -7.96 9.73
N TYR A 161 -5.26 -9.29 9.57
CA TYR A 161 -5.01 -10.27 10.65
C TYR A 161 -3.66 -10.97 10.55
N ALA A 162 -2.94 -10.79 9.47
CA ALA A 162 -1.63 -11.37 9.26
C ALA A 162 -0.72 -10.41 8.48
N GLY A 163 0.59 -10.57 8.60
CA GLY A 163 1.59 -9.77 7.87
C GLY A 163 2.67 -10.64 7.22
N GLY A 164 2.44 -11.94 7.06
CA GLY A 164 3.36 -12.85 6.42
C GLY A 164 2.69 -14.17 5.99
N ILE A 165 3.36 -14.93 5.12
CA ILE A 165 2.84 -16.14 4.47
C ILE A 165 2.34 -17.16 5.51
N VAL A 166 3.16 -17.50 6.50
CA VAL A 166 2.82 -18.48 7.52
C VAL A 166 1.66 -18.00 8.40
N SER A 167 1.72 -16.77 8.89
CA SER A 167 0.65 -16.20 9.73
C SER A 167 -0.68 -16.08 8.98
N ALA A 168 -0.64 -15.75 7.69
CA ALA A 168 -1.84 -15.72 6.85
C ALA A 168 -2.42 -17.11 6.63
N GLY A 169 -1.57 -18.13 6.41
CA GLY A 169 -1.99 -19.53 6.31
C GLY A 169 -2.65 -20.04 7.58
N VAL A 170 -2.03 -19.83 8.73
CA VAL A 170 -2.57 -20.22 10.05
C VAL A 170 -3.90 -19.53 10.35
N ASP A 171 -4.02 -18.23 10.04
CA ASP A 171 -5.27 -17.51 10.26
C ASP A 171 -6.37 -17.97 9.31
N GLY A 172 -6.02 -18.33 8.07
CA GLY A 172 -6.94 -18.93 7.09
C GLY A 172 -7.48 -20.30 7.55
N GLU A 173 -6.61 -21.15 8.09
CA GLU A 173 -6.98 -22.48 8.65
C GLU A 173 -7.98 -22.32 9.82
N ARG A 174 -7.68 -21.43 10.77
CA ARG A 174 -8.59 -21.13 11.89
C ARG A 174 -9.94 -20.58 11.43
N CYS A 175 -9.94 -19.71 10.41
CA CYS A 175 -11.19 -19.22 9.85
C CYS A 175 -11.98 -20.34 9.13
N ALA A 176 -11.31 -21.26 8.43
CA ALA A 176 -11.96 -22.40 7.81
C ALA A 176 -12.65 -23.32 8.84
N GLU A 177 -11.99 -23.60 9.98
CA GLU A 177 -12.59 -24.32 11.10
C GLU A 177 -13.81 -23.59 11.67
N ALA A 178 -13.72 -22.26 11.85
CA ALA A 178 -14.83 -21.44 12.32
C ALA A 178 -16.02 -21.46 11.34
N VAL A 179 -15.77 -21.43 10.04
CA VAL A 179 -16.80 -21.56 8.99
C VAL A 179 -17.46 -22.93 9.07
N ALA A 180 -16.70 -24.02 9.20
CA ALA A 180 -17.25 -25.38 9.34
C ALA A 180 -18.16 -25.49 10.57
N ASN A 181 -17.73 -24.95 11.72
CA ASN A 181 -18.54 -24.90 12.94
C ASN A 181 -19.83 -24.10 12.75
N TYR A 182 -19.75 -22.95 12.07
CA TYR A 182 -20.92 -22.14 11.76
C TYR A 182 -21.94 -22.84 10.87
N ILE A 183 -21.50 -23.55 9.85
CA ILE A 183 -22.39 -24.32 8.96
C ILE A 183 -23.06 -25.46 9.70
N ASN A 184 -22.34 -26.19 10.55
CA ASN A 184 -22.87 -27.33 11.31
C ASN A 184 -23.89 -26.94 12.40
N GLN A 185 -23.99 -25.64 12.75
CA GLN A 185 -24.94 -25.11 13.74
C GLN A 185 -26.23 -24.56 13.09
N GLN A 186 -26.35 -24.56 11.78
CA GLN A 186 -27.54 -24.16 11.03
C GLN A 186 -28.47 -25.35 10.70
#